data_8b6d754e857795aacb56beea7dd69d88
#
_entry.id   8b6d754e857795aacb56beea7dd69d88
#
_cell.length_a   1.000
_cell.length_b   1.000
_cell.length_c   1.000
_cell.angle_alpha   90.00
_cell.angle_beta   90.00
_cell.angle_gamma   90.00
#
_symmetry.space_group_name_H-M   'P 1'
#
loop_
_entity.id
_entity.type
_entity.pdbx_description
1 polymer ?
#
loop_
_entity_poly.entity_id
_entity_poly.type
_entity_poly.pdbx_seq_one_letter_code
_entity_poly.pdbx_strand_id
1 'polypeptide(L)'
;FSGLALLSGYVDDYKEFLSYADHKGKEKEVVTGDELPAKCGALEFVDVSFKYPNTDRFVLKNVNIKIKAGERLSVVGYNGAGKTTFIKLICRLYEPTMGKILLDGIDISTINLADYRERISVVFQDFQLFWMTICENVVMNREVDEARVITALEQSGLGEKLATLDEGIYTHIGRAFDYKGNELSGGEGQKLACARAYYKDAPIIILDEPTASLDPVAETTLYNRFRSIIKNKTSIYISHRLASVKFCDSVAMFADGELVERGTHSELMALGGVYADMFSKQASYYVDKTDESDESDVSEEENEE
;
A
#
# COMPACT_ATOMS: atom_id res chain seq x y z
N PHE A 1 33.88 38.53 -9.39
CA PHE A 1 33.04 38.76 -8.19
C PHE A 1 31.67 38.05 -8.28
N SER A 2 31.07 37.93 -9.48
CA SER A 2 29.76 37.28 -9.64
C SER A 2 29.75 35.77 -9.35
N GLY A 3 30.83 35.05 -9.64
CA GLY A 3 30.94 33.61 -9.39
C GLY A 3 31.04 33.24 -7.91
N LEU A 4 31.66 34.09 -7.09
CA LEU A 4 31.76 33.90 -5.65
C LEU A 4 30.40 34.09 -4.93
N ALA A 5 29.58 35.01 -5.41
CA ALA A 5 28.23 35.24 -4.88
C ALA A 5 27.28 34.08 -5.19
N LEU A 6 27.41 33.47 -6.38
CA LEU A 6 26.66 32.25 -6.75
C LEU A 6 27.06 31.05 -5.90
N LEU A 7 28.36 30.86 -5.67
CA LEU A 7 28.87 29.78 -4.79
C LEU A 7 28.41 29.96 -3.33
N SER A 8 28.33 31.20 -2.83
CA SER A 8 27.78 31.48 -1.50
C SER A 8 26.32 31.06 -1.37
N GLY A 9 25.49 31.34 -2.39
CA GLY A 9 24.08 30.91 -2.40
C GLY A 9 23.93 29.38 -2.30
N TYR A 10 24.67 28.63 -3.10
CA TYR A 10 24.64 27.13 -3.03
C TYR A 10 25.12 26.58 -1.70
N VAL A 11 26.12 27.21 -1.07
CA VAL A 11 26.60 26.81 0.25
C VAL A 11 25.55 27.10 1.33
N ASP A 12 24.82 28.18 1.22
CA ASP A 12 23.78 28.52 2.18
C ASP A 12 22.56 27.62 2.01
N ASP A 13 22.14 27.31 0.78
CA ASP A 13 21.09 26.32 0.48
C ASP A 13 21.48 24.92 0.99
N TYR A 14 22.76 24.52 0.83
CA TYR A 14 23.26 23.25 1.34
C TYR A 14 23.31 23.19 2.87
N LYS A 15 23.68 24.28 3.54
CA LYS A 15 23.63 24.39 5.01
C LYS A 15 22.19 24.34 5.51
N GLU A 16 21.25 25.02 4.83
CA GLU A 16 19.84 24.97 5.15
C GLU A 16 19.32 23.56 4.99
N PHE A 17 19.66 22.86 3.90
CA PHE A 17 19.33 21.44 3.69
C PHE A 17 19.88 20.53 4.80
N LEU A 18 21.13 20.69 5.21
CA LEU A 18 21.71 19.94 6.31
C LEU A 18 21.05 20.26 7.66
N SER A 19 20.74 21.53 7.91
CA SER A 19 20.05 21.94 9.14
C SER A 19 18.62 21.40 9.21
N TYR A 20 17.98 21.14 8.07
CA TYR A 20 16.64 20.54 8.01
C TYR A 20 16.62 19.10 8.57
N ALA A 21 17.71 18.38 8.44
CA ALA A 21 17.88 17.06 9.04
C ALA A 21 18.02 17.13 10.58
N ASP A 22 18.67 18.18 11.10
CA ASP A 22 18.92 18.34 12.54
C ASP A 22 17.69 18.89 13.31
N HIS A 23 16.74 19.53 12.65
CA HIS A 23 15.56 20.11 13.31
C HIS A 23 14.51 19.10 13.76
N LYS A 24 14.66 17.81 13.43
CA LYS A 24 13.80 16.72 13.93
C LYS A 24 14.21 16.17 15.31
N GLY A 25 15.25 16.68 15.91
CA GLY A 25 15.82 16.19 17.18
C GLY A 25 15.39 17.00 18.41
N LYS A 26 14.12 17.04 18.78
CA LYS A 26 13.82 17.03 20.23
C LYS A 26 13.93 15.59 20.65
N GLU A 27 14.87 15.30 21.56
CA GLU A 27 15.03 14.02 22.24
C GLU A 27 13.75 13.68 22.98
N LYS A 28 12.78 13.07 22.27
CA LYS A 28 11.73 12.29 22.90
C LYS A 28 12.40 10.99 23.31
N GLU A 29 12.10 10.49 24.52
CA GLU A 29 12.44 9.10 24.84
C GLU A 29 12.05 8.21 23.68
N VAL A 30 13.06 7.57 23.06
CA VAL A 30 12.86 6.76 21.87
C VAL A 30 12.70 5.32 22.30
N VAL A 31 11.51 4.77 22.14
CA VAL A 31 11.24 3.34 22.34
C VAL A 31 11.96 2.57 21.24
N THR A 32 12.82 1.63 21.63
CA THR A 32 13.55 0.79 20.70
C THR A 32 12.75 -0.45 20.29
N GLY A 33 13.15 -1.09 19.20
CA GLY A 33 12.48 -2.28 18.67
C GLY A 33 12.40 -3.44 19.64
N ASP A 34 13.35 -3.55 20.57
CA ASP A 34 13.41 -4.60 21.60
C ASP A 34 12.33 -4.41 22.69
N GLU A 35 11.85 -3.18 22.88
CA GLU A 35 10.77 -2.85 23.83
C GLU A 35 9.38 -3.04 23.22
N LEU A 36 9.29 -3.25 21.91
CA LEU A 36 8.02 -3.53 21.25
C LEU A 36 7.62 -5.00 21.44
N PRO A 37 6.32 -5.29 21.63
CA PRO A 37 5.84 -6.66 21.71
C PRO A 37 6.25 -7.48 20.47
N ALA A 38 6.69 -8.72 20.66
CA ALA A 38 7.11 -9.60 19.55
C ALA A 38 5.98 -9.88 18.55
N LYS A 39 4.73 -9.91 19.01
CA LYS A 39 3.50 -10.00 18.21
C LYS A 39 2.76 -8.67 18.26
N CYS A 40 3.34 -7.63 17.72
CA CYS A 40 2.67 -6.35 17.59
C CYS A 40 1.83 -6.29 16.30
N GLY A 41 0.78 -5.48 16.30
CA GLY A 41 -0.03 -5.32 15.10
C GLY A 41 -1.36 -4.62 15.31
N ALA A 42 -1.74 -4.25 16.53
CA ALA A 42 -2.92 -3.43 16.75
C ALA A 42 -2.58 -1.95 16.47
N LEU A 43 -3.37 -1.32 15.62
CA LEU A 43 -3.25 0.12 15.34
C LEU A 43 -4.46 0.86 15.88
N GLU A 44 -4.24 2.04 16.44
CA GLU A 44 -5.34 2.88 16.96
C GLU A 44 -5.08 4.35 16.60
N PHE A 45 -6.05 4.97 15.95
CA PHE A 45 -6.10 6.40 15.69
C PHE A 45 -6.98 7.04 16.75
N VAL A 46 -6.46 8.04 17.44
CA VAL A 46 -7.15 8.78 18.50
C VAL A 46 -7.23 10.24 18.10
N ASP A 47 -8.43 10.70 17.76
CA ASP A 47 -8.76 12.07 17.35
C ASP A 47 -7.83 12.65 16.25
N VAL A 48 -7.45 11.79 15.30
CA VAL A 48 -6.45 12.15 14.28
C VAL A 48 -7.04 13.07 13.22
N SER A 49 -6.45 14.27 13.13
CA SER A 49 -6.68 15.19 12.02
C SER A 49 -5.36 15.53 11.32
N PHE A 50 -5.41 15.69 10.01
CA PHE A 50 -4.22 15.95 9.22
C PHE A 50 -4.47 16.90 8.05
N LYS A 51 -3.55 17.83 7.85
CA LYS A 51 -3.40 18.65 6.66
C LYS A 51 -1.97 18.56 6.12
N TYR A 52 -1.82 18.59 4.81
CA TYR A 52 -0.48 18.63 4.21
C TYR A 52 0.24 19.94 4.52
N PRO A 53 1.57 19.95 4.57
CA PRO A 53 2.35 21.17 4.71
C PRO A 53 1.93 22.20 3.66
N ASN A 54 1.93 23.47 4.06
CA ASN A 54 1.55 24.59 3.21
C ASN A 54 0.09 24.58 2.68
N THR A 55 -0.81 23.84 3.34
CA THR A 55 -2.25 23.86 3.05
C THR A 55 -3.06 24.15 4.30
N ASP A 56 -4.21 24.80 4.14
CA ASP A 56 -5.14 25.06 5.25
C ASP A 56 -6.26 24.02 5.32
N ARG A 57 -6.42 23.20 4.29
CA ARG A 57 -7.48 22.20 4.20
C ARG A 57 -7.08 20.93 4.96
N PHE A 58 -7.90 20.52 5.91
CA PHE A 58 -7.80 19.19 6.51
C PHE A 58 -8.24 18.12 5.51
N VAL A 59 -7.35 17.13 5.32
CA VAL A 59 -7.59 15.95 4.49
C VAL A 59 -8.15 14.80 5.31
N LEU A 60 -7.75 14.71 6.58
CA LEU A 60 -8.38 13.84 7.58
C LEU A 60 -8.87 14.68 8.73
N LYS A 61 -10.05 14.34 9.27
CA LYS A 61 -10.73 15.10 10.30
C LYS A 61 -11.23 14.16 11.38
N ASN A 62 -10.70 14.32 12.60
CA ASN A 62 -11.13 13.62 13.80
C ASN A 62 -11.33 12.10 13.60
N VAL A 63 -10.40 11.46 12.92
CA VAL A 63 -10.47 10.02 12.64
C VAL A 63 -10.18 9.24 13.92
N ASN A 64 -11.15 8.40 14.31
CA ASN A 64 -11.05 7.49 15.43
C ASN A 64 -11.30 6.06 14.93
N ILE A 65 -10.26 5.22 14.96
CA ILE A 65 -10.37 3.83 14.52
C ILE A 65 -9.38 2.95 15.28
N LYS A 66 -9.84 1.78 15.69
CA LYS A 66 -9.00 0.75 16.31
C LYS A 66 -9.01 -0.50 15.44
N ILE A 67 -7.85 -0.90 14.93
CA ILE A 67 -7.61 -2.09 14.13
C ILE A 67 -6.97 -3.13 15.05
N LYS A 68 -7.60 -4.27 15.23
CA LYS A 68 -7.09 -5.33 16.09
C LYS A 68 -5.90 -6.05 15.46
N ALA A 69 -4.99 -6.58 16.26
CA ALA A 69 -3.93 -7.45 15.77
C ALA A 69 -4.53 -8.66 15.02
N GLY A 70 -4.05 -8.88 13.80
CA GLY A 70 -4.55 -9.93 12.92
C GLY A 70 -5.85 -9.61 12.18
N GLU A 71 -6.44 -8.42 12.37
CA GLU A 71 -7.63 -7.97 11.65
C GLU A 71 -7.30 -7.65 10.19
N ARG A 72 -8.19 -8.06 9.28
CA ARG A 72 -8.18 -7.68 7.87
C ARG A 72 -9.19 -6.57 7.66
N LEU A 73 -8.70 -5.34 7.53
CA LEU A 73 -9.51 -4.14 7.32
C LEU A 73 -9.53 -3.74 5.85
N SER A 74 -10.70 -3.57 5.27
CA SER A 74 -10.88 -2.87 4.00
C SER A 74 -11.15 -1.40 4.23
N VAL A 75 -10.37 -0.52 3.59
CA VAL A 75 -10.58 0.94 3.61
C VAL A 75 -11.16 1.35 2.27
N VAL A 76 -12.39 1.82 2.28
CA VAL A 76 -13.14 2.19 1.08
C VAL A 76 -13.59 3.64 1.12
N GLY A 77 -13.99 4.19 -0.02
CA GLY A 77 -14.46 5.57 -0.15
C GLY A 77 -14.15 6.14 -1.52
N TYR A 78 -14.79 7.24 -1.87
CA TYR A 78 -14.57 7.94 -3.14
C TYR A 78 -13.15 8.50 -3.27
N ASN A 79 -12.77 8.87 -4.49
CA ASN A 79 -11.48 9.53 -4.73
C ASN A 79 -11.41 10.84 -3.93
N GLY A 80 -10.27 11.08 -3.29
CA GLY A 80 -10.08 12.23 -2.41
C GLY A 80 -10.65 12.11 -0.99
N ALA A 81 -11.26 10.98 -0.62
CA ALA A 81 -11.79 10.76 0.74
C ALA A 81 -10.74 10.64 1.85
N GLY A 82 -9.43 10.64 1.52
CA GLY A 82 -8.35 10.59 2.51
C GLY A 82 -7.69 9.22 2.70
N LYS A 83 -8.09 8.18 1.95
CA LYS A 83 -7.58 6.80 2.09
C LYS A 83 -6.05 6.68 2.00
N THR A 84 -5.46 7.23 0.94
CA THR A 84 -3.99 7.22 0.77
C THR A 84 -3.29 8.04 1.84
N THR A 85 -3.90 9.13 2.30
CA THR A 85 -3.38 9.93 3.42
C THR A 85 -3.40 9.14 4.73
N PHE A 86 -4.45 8.38 4.99
CA PHE A 86 -4.54 7.47 6.14
C PHE A 86 -3.36 6.48 6.16
N ILE A 87 -3.03 5.84 5.01
CA ILE A 87 -1.84 4.97 4.90
C ILE A 87 -0.55 5.74 5.13
N LYS A 88 -0.40 6.91 4.52
CA LYS A 88 0.83 7.72 4.67
C LYS A 88 1.12 8.06 6.12
N LEU A 89 0.09 8.29 6.93
CA LEU A 89 0.23 8.50 8.38
C LEU A 89 0.63 7.20 9.10
N ILE A 90 0.04 6.06 8.77
CA ILE A 90 0.47 4.76 9.32
C ILE A 90 1.94 4.48 8.98
N CYS A 91 2.37 4.77 7.76
CA CYS A 91 3.78 4.57 7.35
C CYS A 91 4.75 5.60 7.95
N ARG A 92 4.26 6.55 8.76
CA ARG A 92 5.04 7.69 9.29
C ARG A 92 5.82 8.41 8.18
N LEU A 93 5.15 8.62 7.02
CA LEU A 93 5.64 9.53 5.99
C LEU A 93 5.28 10.98 6.34
N TYR A 94 4.23 11.14 7.14
CA TYR A 94 3.80 12.39 7.76
C TYR A 94 3.40 12.14 9.22
N GLU A 95 3.42 13.21 10.02
CA GLU A 95 2.90 13.19 11.39
C GLU A 95 1.49 13.79 11.41
N PRO A 96 0.58 13.31 12.27
CA PRO A 96 -0.73 13.92 12.46
C PRO A 96 -0.61 15.40 12.84
N THR A 97 -1.49 16.26 12.33
CA THR A 97 -1.57 17.66 12.77
C THR A 97 -2.18 17.74 14.18
N MET A 98 -3.15 16.87 14.46
CA MET A 98 -3.80 16.73 15.78
C MET A 98 -4.05 15.25 16.05
N GLY A 99 -4.17 14.90 17.33
CA GLY A 99 -4.36 13.51 17.77
C GLY A 99 -3.07 12.71 17.78
N LYS A 100 -3.20 11.39 17.86
CA LYS A 100 -2.06 10.46 17.88
C LYS A 100 -2.43 9.12 17.26
N ILE A 101 -1.42 8.38 16.82
CA ILE A 101 -1.55 7.02 16.31
C ILE A 101 -0.77 6.11 17.25
N LEU A 102 -1.39 5.01 17.66
CA LEU A 102 -0.78 4.05 18.58
C LEU A 102 -0.55 2.72 17.87
N LEU A 103 0.60 2.10 18.13
CA LEU A 103 0.90 0.70 17.82
C LEU A 103 0.92 -0.07 19.13
N ASP A 104 -0.04 -0.98 19.34
CA ASP A 104 -0.21 -1.76 20.56
C ASP A 104 -0.24 -0.89 21.84
N GLY A 105 -0.83 0.31 21.74
CA GLY A 105 -0.95 1.28 22.83
C GLY A 105 0.22 2.26 22.95
N ILE A 106 1.32 2.07 22.23
CA ILE A 106 2.49 2.95 22.22
C ILE A 106 2.34 3.98 21.11
N ASP A 107 2.54 5.26 21.41
CA ASP A 107 2.51 6.32 20.40
C ASP A 107 3.63 6.12 19.38
N ILE A 108 3.26 5.95 18.11
CA ILE A 108 4.23 5.67 17.05
C ILE A 108 5.27 6.78 16.88
N SER A 109 4.97 8.01 17.31
CA SER A 109 5.90 9.14 17.26
C SER A 109 7.07 8.98 18.22
N THR A 110 6.93 8.15 19.27
CA THR A 110 7.97 7.87 20.26
C THR A 110 8.84 6.67 19.92
N ILE A 111 8.43 5.84 18.96
CA ILE A 111 9.17 4.65 18.53
C ILE A 111 10.28 5.08 17.56
N ASN A 112 11.45 4.43 17.63
CA ASN A 112 12.49 4.61 16.62
C ASN A 112 11.92 4.36 15.21
N LEU A 113 12.19 5.25 14.26
CA LEU A 113 11.55 5.22 12.94
C LEU A 113 11.93 3.97 12.13
N ALA A 114 13.17 3.51 12.24
CA ALA A 114 13.63 2.30 11.54
C ALA A 114 12.94 1.06 12.12
N ASP A 115 12.91 0.93 13.46
CA ASP A 115 12.27 -0.17 14.17
C ASP A 115 10.75 -0.21 13.92
N TYR A 116 10.11 0.97 13.90
CA TYR A 116 8.69 1.06 13.54
C TYR A 116 8.44 0.59 12.11
N ARG A 117 9.25 1.05 11.16
CA ARG A 117 9.09 0.68 9.76
C ARG A 117 9.37 -0.80 9.50
N GLU A 118 10.21 -1.45 10.31
CA GLU A 118 10.38 -2.91 10.24
C GLU A 118 9.09 -3.68 10.57
N ARG A 119 8.15 -3.07 11.29
CA ARG A 119 6.85 -3.68 11.62
C ARG A 119 5.80 -3.55 10.52
N ILE A 120 6.08 -2.82 9.43
CA ILE A 120 5.11 -2.54 8.37
C ILE A 120 5.70 -2.90 7.02
N SER A 121 4.97 -3.71 6.25
CA SER A 121 5.17 -3.87 4.80
C SER A 121 4.11 -3.09 4.07
N VAL A 122 4.47 -2.40 2.99
CA VAL A 122 3.51 -1.64 2.19
C VAL A 122 3.76 -1.84 0.70
N VAL A 123 2.67 -2.02 -0.05
CA VAL A 123 2.64 -1.94 -1.52
C VAL A 123 1.77 -0.74 -1.86
N PHE A 124 2.38 0.32 -2.37
CA PHE A 124 1.68 1.51 -2.84
C PHE A 124 1.15 1.31 -4.26
N GLN A 125 0.11 2.05 -4.62
CA GLN A 125 -0.45 2.08 -5.97
C GLN A 125 0.59 2.53 -7.01
N ASP A 126 1.40 3.52 -6.67
CA ASP A 126 2.48 4.11 -7.47
C ASP A 126 3.86 3.49 -7.12
N PHE A 127 3.90 2.16 -6.95
CA PHE A 127 5.14 1.46 -6.64
C PHE A 127 6.22 1.73 -7.70
N GLN A 128 7.48 1.80 -7.27
CA GLN A 128 8.63 1.97 -8.16
C GLN A 128 9.46 0.70 -8.21
N LEU A 129 9.88 0.33 -9.42
CA LEU A 129 10.91 -0.68 -9.65
C LEU A 129 12.23 0.03 -9.90
N PHE A 130 13.28 -0.54 -9.33
CA PHE A 130 14.63 0.00 -9.50
C PHE A 130 15.35 -0.74 -10.60
N TRP A 131 16.21 -0.05 -11.31
CA TRP A 131 17.07 -0.62 -12.37
C TRP A 131 18.20 -1.45 -11.76
N MET A 132 17.81 -2.53 -11.14
CA MET A 132 18.62 -3.50 -10.43
C MET A 132 18.12 -4.90 -10.78
N THR A 133 18.74 -5.95 -10.24
CA THR A 133 18.26 -7.32 -10.40
C THR A 133 16.90 -7.52 -9.72
N ILE A 134 16.18 -8.57 -10.11
CA ILE A 134 14.94 -8.99 -9.44
C ILE A 134 15.21 -9.25 -7.96
N CYS A 135 16.31 -9.94 -7.63
CA CYS A 135 16.72 -10.21 -6.26
C CYS A 135 16.87 -8.92 -5.45
N GLU A 136 17.67 -7.97 -5.95
CA GLU A 136 17.89 -6.68 -5.28
C GLU A 136 16.59 -5.89 -5.09
N ASN A 137 15.68 -5.94 -6.07
CA ASN A 137 14.36 -5.34 -5.95
C ASN A 137 13.50 -5.99 -4.86
N VAL A 138 13.66 -7.27 -4.57
CA VAL A 138 12.93 -7.97 -3.50
C VAL A 138 13.56 -7.70 -2.14
N VAL A 139 14.87 -7.88 -2.01
CA VAL A 139 15.57 -7.79 -0.71
C VAL A 139 15.76 -6.35 -0.26
N MET A 140 15.86 -5.42 -1.22
CA MET A 140 16.23 -4.02 -0.98
C MET A 140 17.58 -3.95 -0.24
N ASN A 141 17.59 -3.46 0.99
CA ASN A 141 18.78 -3.31 1.83
C ASN A 141 18.96 -4.46 2.86
N ARG A 142 18.25 -5.60 2.69
CA ARG A 142 18.32 -6.74 3.59
C ARG A 142 19.34 -7.76 3.13
N GLU A 143 19.70 -8.66 4.04
CA GLU A 143 20.51 -9.82 3.70
C GLU A 143 19.80 -10.71 2.68
N VAL A 144 20.57 -11.24 1.72
CA VAL A 144 20.04 -12.07 0.65
C VAL A 144 19.90 -13.52 1.12
N ASP A 145 18.67 -13.99 1.15
CA ASP A 145 18.30 -15.40 1.23
C ASP A 145 17.62 -15.80 -0.07
N GLU A 146 18.33 -16.44 -0.97
CA GLU A 146 17.85 -16.79 -2.31
C GLU A 146 16.60 -17.66 -2.28
N ALA A 147 16.55 -18.66 -1.39
CA ALA A 147 15.41 -19.56 -1.27
C ALA A 147 14.15 -18.79 -0.85
N ARG A 148 14.32 -17.85 0.06
CA ARG A 148 13.25 -16.97 0.52
C ARG A 148 12.84 -15.95 -0.55
N VAL A 149 13.77 -15.45 -1.36
CA VAL A 149 13.48 -14.59 -2.52
C VAL A 149 12.62 -15.34 -3.53
N ILE A 150 13.02 -16.56 -3.90
CA ILE A 150 12.27 -17.41 -4.84
C ILE A 150 10.88 -17.68 -4.29
N THR A 151 10.76 -18.07 -3.02
CA THR A 151 9.47 -18.29 -2.36
C THR A 151 8.56 -17.05 -2.43
N ALA A 152 9.09 -15.85 -2.15
CA ALA A 152 8.34 -14.62 -2.21
C ALA A 152 7.86 -14.29 -3.65
N LEU A 153 8.69 -14.56 -4.66
CA LEU A 153 8.34 -14.41 -6.08
C LEU A 153 7.27 -15.40 -6.52
N GLU A 154 7.34 -16.66 -6.11
CA GLU A 154 6.32 -17.68 -6.38
C GLU A 154 4.98 -17.30 -5.72
N GLN A 155 5.02 -16.90 -4.47
CA GLN A 155 3.85 -16.44 -3.72
C GLN A 155 3.18 -15.22 -4.36
N SER A 156 3.96 -14.29 -4.89
CA SER A 156 3.41 -13.13 -5.62
C SER A 156 2.85 -13.49 -7.00
N GLY A 157 3.14 -14.68 -7.52
CA GLY A 157 2.72 -15.14 -8.84
C GLY A 157 3.68 -14.77 -9.95
N LEU A 158 4.95 -14.51 -9.64
CA LEU A 158 6.00 -14.23 -10.61
C LEU A 158 6.84 -15.48 -10.95
N GLY A 159 6.56 -16.65 -10.33
CA GLY A 159 7.33 -17.88 -10.49
C GLY A 159 7.41 -18.37 -11.94
N GLU A 160 6.29 -18.35 -12.68
CA GLU A 160 6.28 -18.75 -14.10
C GLU A 160 7.18 -17.84 -14.94
N LYS A 161 7.10 -16.53 -14.72
CA LYS A 161 7.97 -15.56 -15.40
C LYS A 161 9.43 -15.80 -15.05
N LEU A 162 9.74 -16.03 -13.77
CA LEU A 162 11.09 -16.30 -13.30
C LEU A 162 11.71 -17.52 -14.02
N ALA A 163 10.92 -18.57 -14.25
CA ALA A 163 11.37 -19.76 -14.96
C ALA A 163 11.74 -19.52 -16.44
N THR A 164 11.29 -18.41 -17.04
CA THR A 164 11.62 -18.03 -18.43
C THR A 164 12.86 -17.15 -18.56
N LEU A 165 13.47 -16.75 -17.42
CA LEU A 165 14.61 -15.84 -17.40
C LEU A 165 15.93 -16.62 -17.27
N ASP A 166 16.86 -16.41 -18.19
CA ASP A 166 18.14 -17.13 -18.24
C ASP A 166 18.98 -16.95 -16.96
N GLU A 167 18.94 -15.75 -16.35
CA GLU A 167 19.69 -15.42 -15.13
C GLU A 167 18.82 -15.51 -13.86
N GLY A 168 17.56 -16.01 -13.98
CA GLY A 168 16.64 -16.20 -12.87
C GLY A 168 16.45 -14.92 -12.02
N ILE A 169 16.67 -15.02 -10.70
CA ILE A 169 16.54 -13.89 -9.77
C ILE A 169 17.59 -12.79 -9.98
N TYR A 170 18.68 -13.08 -10.69
CA TYR A 170 19.73 -12.13 -11.00
C TYR A 170 19.53 -11.37 -12.31
N THR A 171 18.42 -11.64 -13.02
CA THR A 171 18.03 -10.87 -14.20
C THR A 171 17.82 -9.40 -13.86
N HIS A 172 18.49 -8.51 -14.57
CA HIS A 172 18.32 -7.06 -14.45
C HIS A 172 16.96 -6.59 -14.99
N ILE A 173 16.33 -5.64 -14.29
CA ILE A 173 15.10 -4.99 -14.71
C ILE A 173 15.44 -3.69 -15.44
N GLY A 174 14.81 -3.50 -16.62
CA GLY A 174 15.02 -2.34 -17.47
C GLY A 174 16.28 -2.46 -18.32
N ARG A 175 16.28 -1.78 -19.46
CA ARG A 175 17.37 -1.82 -20.44
C ARG A 175 18.28 -0.58 -20.41
N ALA A 176 18.06 0.32 -19.45
CA ALA A 176 18.80 1.58 -19.40
C ALA A 176 20.30 1.39 -19.13
N PHE A 177 20.68 0.37 -18.37
CA PHE A 177 22.07 0.07 -18.01
C PHE A 177 22.55 -1.30 -18.50
N ASP A 178 21.64 -2.19 -18.86
CA ASP A 178 21.94 -3.50 -19.38
C ASP A 178 21.07 -3.83 -20.60
N TYR A 179 21.67 -3.99 -21.77
CA TYR A 179 20.97 -4.34 -23.02
C TYR A 179 20.23 -5.70 -22.95
N LYS A 180 20.66 -6.59 -22.05
CA LYS A 180 20.01 -7.87 -21.77
C LYS A 180 18.93 -7.76 -20.71
N GLY A 181 18.75 -6.59 -20.11
CA GLY A 181 17.75 -6.35 -19.10
C GLY A 181 16.34 -6.67 -19.59
N ASN A 182 15.52 -7.20 -18.72
CA ASN A 182 14.14 -7.59 -19.02
C ASN A 182 13.18 -6.47 -18.61
N GLU A 183 12.23 -6.16 -19.48
CA GLU A 183 11.13 -5.26 -19.16
C GLU A 183 9.97 -6.08 -18.61
N LEU A 184 9.49 -5.70 -17.42
CA LEU A 184 8.31 -6.29 -16.83
C LEU A 184 7.05 -5.53 -17.28
N SER A 185 6.00 -6.27 -17.59
CA SER A 185 4.66 -5.67 -17.75
C SER A 185 4.20 -5.00 -16.45
N GLY A 186 3.20 -4.11 -16.51
CA GLY A 186 2.66 -3.47 -15.32
C GLY A 186 2.20 -4.48 -14.27
N GLY A 187 1.55 -5.57 -14.68
CA GLY A 187 1.12 -6.64 -13.79
C GLY A 187 2.29 -7.45 -13.19
N GLU A 188 3.34 -7.73 -13.96
CA GLU A 188 4.55 -8.39 -13.45
C GLU A 188 5.29 -7.47 -12.47
N GLY A 189 5.39 -6.18 -12.75
CA GLY A 189 5.96 -5.19 -11.85
C GLY A 189 5.21 -5.12 -10.52
N GLN A 190 3.89 -5.17 -10.57
CA GLN A 190 3.04 -5.21 -9.38
C GLN A 190 3.27 -6.47 -8.54
N LYS A 191 3.39 -7.64 -9.18
CA LYS A 191 3.73 -8.89 -8.52
C LYS A 191 5.12 -8.81 -7.84
N LEU A 192 6.09 -8.15 -8.48
CA LEU A 192 7.40 -7.94 -7.88
C LEU A 192 7.35 -7.02 -6.66
N ALA A 193 6.54 -5.96 -6.70
CA ALA A 193 6.30 -5.10 -5.53
C ALA A 193 5.64 -5.87 -4.38
N CYS A 194 4.73 -6.80 -4.69
CA CYS A 194 4.16 -7.72 -3.69
C CYS A 194 5.21 -8.67 -3.11
N ALA A 195 6.10 -9.24 -3.96
CA ALA A 195 7.18 -10.11 -3.48
C ALA A 195 8.10 -9.40 -2.49
N ARG A 196 8.39 -8.10 -2.70
CA ARG A 196 9.12 -7.24 -1.75
C ARG A 196 8.46 -7.21 -0.37
N ALA A 197 7.13 -7.05 -0.35
CA ALA A 197 6.37 -7.03 0.91
C ALA A 197 6.34 -8.40 1.60
N TYR A 198 6.30 -9.49 0.83
CA TYR A 198 6.34 -10.86 1.37
C TYR A 198 7.72 -11.23 1.93
N TYR A 199 8.77 -10.86 1.22
CA TYR A 199 10.13 -11.07 1.69
C TYR A 199 10.40 -10.35 3.01
N LYS A 200 9.88 -9.13 3.17
CA LYS A 200 9.99 -8.37 4.43
C LYS A 200 9.30 -9.07 5.59
N ASP A 201 8.17 -9.72 5.36
CA ASP A 201 7.42 -10.53 6.33
C ASP A 201 6.98 -9.79 7.61
N ALA A 202 6.70 -8.50 7.49
CA ALA A 202 6.29 -7.67 8.62
C ALA A 202 4.93 -8.11 9.20
N PRO A 203 4.67 -7.85 10.51
CA PRO A 203 3.41 -8.19 11.17
C PRO A 203 2.20 -7.38 10.68
N ILE A 204 2.44 -6.19 10.10
CA ILE A 204 1.41 -5.36 9.48
C ILE A 204 1.70 -5.27 7.98
N ILE A 205 0.70 -5.56 7.15
CA ILE A 205 0.78 -5.43 5.70
C ILE A 205 -0.28 -4.46 5.19
N ILE A 206 0.12 -3.53 4.34
CA ILE A 206 -0.74 -2.53 3.73
C ILE A 206 -0.67 -2.67 2.21
N LEU A 207 -1.82 -2.74 1.58
CA LEU A 207 -1.96 -2.92 0.14
C LEU A 207 -2.86 -1.81 -0.40
N ASP A 208 -2.25 -0.86 -1.12
CA ASP A 208 -2.94 0.26 -1.74
C ASP A 208 -3.21 -0.06 -3.21
N GLU A 209 -4.45 -0.40 -3.53
CA GLU A 209 -4.91 -0.80 -4.87
C GLU A 209 -4.04 -1.86 -5.56
N PRO A 210 -3.76 -3.00 -4.90
CA PRO A 210 -2.77 -3.99 -5.38
C PRO A 210 -3.21 -4.72 -6.65
N THR A 211 -4.37 -4.42 -7.20
CA THR A 211 -4.95 -5.09 -8.38
C THR A 211 -5.32 -4.11 -9.49
N ALA A 212 -4.90 -2.83 -9.40
CA ALA A 212 -5.29 -1.79 -10.34
C ALA A 212 -4.96 -2.14 -11.82
N SER A 213 -3.87 -2.88 -12.05
CA SER A 213 -3.39 -3.27 -13.38
C SER A 213 -3.75 -4.72 -13.78
N LEU A 214 -4.63 -5.41 -13.01
CA LEU A 214 -4.98 -6.81 -13.21
C LEU A 214 -6.41 -6.97 -13.75
N ASP A 215 -6.59 -7.99 -14.58
CA ASP A 215 -7.92 -8.46 -14.98
C ASP A 215 -8.64 -9.16 -13.80
N PRO A 216 -9.96 -9.36 -13.85
CA PRO A 216 -10.74 -9.92 -12.75
C PRO A 216 -10.32 -11.34 -12.31
N VAL A 217 -9.80 -12.17 -13.22
CA VAL A 217 -9.34 -13.54 -12.91
C VAL A 217 -8.00 -13.50 -12.19
N ALA A 218 -7.06 -12.71 -12.70
CA ALA A 218 -5.77 -12.46 -12.07
C ALA A 218 -5.93 -11.81 -10.69
N GLU A 219 -6.89 -10.88 -10.56
CA GLU A 219 -7.26 -10.26 -9.29
C GLU A 219 -7.71 -11.29 -8.25
N THR A 220 -8.67 -12.15 -8.61
CA THR A 220 -9.18 -13.19 -7.71
C THR A 220 -8.05 -14.14 -7.28
N THR A 221 -7.19 -14.52 -8.23
CA THR A 221 -6.02 -15.37 -7.96
C THR A 221 -5.06 -14.70 -6.99
N LEU A 222 -4.79 -13.41 -7.16
CA LEU A 222 -3.91 -12.65 -6.29
C LEU A 222 -4.48 -12.54 -4.87
N TYR A 223 -5.78 -12.25 -4.71
CA TYR A 223 -6.42 -12.22 -3.38
C TYR A 223 -6.40 -13.57 -2.68
N ASN A 224 -6.62 -14.68 -3.40
CA ASN A 224 -6.50 -16.02 -2.83
C ASN A 224 -5.07 -16.31 -2.35
N ARG A 225 -4.05 -15.88 -3.08
CA ARG A 225 -2.64 -15.96 -2.66
C ARG A 225 -2.39 -15.09 -1.44
N PHE A 226 -2.84 -13.83 -1.44
CA PHE A 226 -2.76 -12.95 -0.28
C PHE A 226 -3.33 -13.62 0.98
N ARG A 227 -4.52 -14.21 0.89
CA ARG A 227 -5.17 -14.87 2.02
C ARG A 227 -4.31 -15.94 2.68
N SER A 228 -3.49 -16.65 1.90
CA SER A 228 -2.59 -17.69 2.44
C SER A 228 -1.37 -17.11 3.16
N ILE A 229 -0.88 -15.94 2.71
CA ILE A 229 0.35 -15.31 3.19
C ILE A 229 0.09 -14.46 4.44
N ILE A 230 -1.08 -13.81 4.51
CA ILE A 230 -1.44 -12.90 5.60
C ILE A 230 -2.06 -13.60 6.82
N LYS A 231 -2.02 -14.91 6.90
CA LYS A 231 -2.48 -15.64 8.09
C LYS A 231 -1.82 -15.04 9.33
N ASN A 232 -2.64 -14.56 10.27
CA ASN A 232 -2.22 -13.98 11.55
C ASN A 232 -1.51 -12.61 11.47
N LYS A 233 -1.54 -11.92 10.33
CA LYS A 233 -1.03 -10.55 10.19
C LYS A 233 -2.18 -9.54 10.17
N THR A 234 -1.94 -8.38 10.73
CA THR A 234 -2.84 -7.24 10.52
C THR A 234 -2.72 -6.78 9.08
N SER A 235 -3.81 -6.69 8.36
CA SER A 235 -3.78 -6.27 6.97
C SER A 235 -4.78 -5.17 6.67
N ILE A 236 -4.33 -4.18 5.92
CA ILE A 236 -5.13 -3.02 5.51
C ILE A 236 -5.14 -3.00 3.99
N TYR A 237 -6.32 -3.08 3.42
CA TYR A 237 -6.55 -3.04 1.98
C TYR A 237 -7.23 -1.73 1.62
N ILE A 238 -6.65 -0.94 0.74
CA ILE A 238 -7.39 0.07 0.01
C ILE A 238 -7.78 -0.52 -1.33
N SER A 239 -9.06 -0.52 -1.61
CA SER A 239 -9.55 -0.89 -2.92
C SER A 239 -10.89 -0.21 -3.16
N HIS A 240 -11.12 0.18 -4.39
CA HIS A 240 -12.43 0.58 -4.88
C HIS A 240 -13.19 -0.58 -5.52
N ARG A 241 -12.61 -1.82 -5.51
CA ARG A 241 -13.22 -3.00 -6.13
C ARG A 241 -13.95 -3.87 -5.10
N LEU A 242 -15.14 -4.34 -5.47
CA LEU A 242 -16.04 -5.12 -4.62
C LEU A 242 -15.43 -6.44 -4.14
N ALA A 243 -14.57 -7.07 -4.98
CA ALA A 243 -13.95 -8.34 -4.67
C ALA A 243 -13.10 -8.29 -3.40
N SER A 244 -12.38 -7.18 -3.18
CA SER A 244 -11.47 -7.03 -2.03
C SER A 244 -12.20 -7.04 -0.68
N VAL A 245 -13.41 -6.50 -0.63
CA VAL A 245 -14.20 -6.38 0.61
C VAL A 245 -14.59 -7.76 1.16
N LYS A 246 -14.86 -8.74 0.27
CA LYS A 246 -15.27 -10.10 0.68
C LYS A 246 -14.17 -10.88 1.42
N PHE A 247 -12.91 -10.43 1.33
CA PHE A 247 -11.78 -11.08 1.99
C PHE A 247 -11.42 -10.44 3.35
N CYS A 248 -12.07 -9.33 3.70
CA CYS A 248 -11.80 -8.58 4.90
C CYS A 248 -12.78 -8.92 6.03
N ASP A 249 -12.32 -8.76 7.27
CA ASP A 249 -13.14 -8.99 8.47
C ASP A 249 -14.02 -7.78 8.75
N SER A 250 -13.56 -6.59 8.40
CA SER A 250 -14.28 -5.33 8.58
C SER A 250 -13.97 -4.35 7.44
N VAL A 251 -14.86 -3.39 7.30
CA VAL A 251 -14.80 -2.29 6.34
C VAL A 251 -14.83 -0.97 7.09
N ALA A 252 -13.97 -0.04 6.68
CA ALA A 252 -13.97 1.35 7.11
C ALA A 252 -14.30 2.25 5.92
N MET A 253 -15.46 2.89 5.93
CA MET A 253 -15.91 3.81 4.90
C MET A 253 -15.46 5.24 5.22
N PHE A 254 -14.66 5.81 4.32
CA PHE A 254 -14.20 7.19 4.40
C PHE A 254 -14.99 8.08 3.43
N ALA A 255 -15.45 9.23 3.93
CA ALA A 255 -16.04 10.29 3.13
C ALA A 255 -15.59 11.65 3.67
N ASP A 256 -15.21 12.56 2.79
CA ASP A 256 -14.80 13.95 3.10
C ASP A 256 -13.73 14.08 4.20
N GLY A 257 -12.86 13.08 4.30
CA GLY A 257 -11.77 13.02 5.29
C GLY A 257 -12.18 12.47 6.65
N GLU A 258 -13.38 11.95 6.80
CA GLU A 258 -13.92 11.37 8.03
C GLU A 258 -14.18 9.87 7.87
N LEU A 259 -14.09 9.12 8.96
CA LEU A 259 -14.58 7.75 9.04
C LEU A 259 -16.08 7.80 9.33
N VAL A 260 -16.91 7.54 8.31
CA VAL A 260 -18.38 7.69 8.41
C VAL A 260 -19.07 6.41 8.80
N GLU A 261 -18.57 5.25 8.38
CA GLU A 261 -19.16 3.95 8.70
C GLU A 261 -18.08 2.91 8.93
N ARG A 262 -18.34 1.98 9.85
CA ARG A 262 -17.48 0.82 10.11
C ARG A 262 -18.31 -0.39 10.51
N GLY A 263 -18.02 -1.54 9.93
CA GLY A 263 -18.70 -2.81 10.21
C GLY A 263 -18.26 -3.89 9.24
N THR A 264 -18.88 -5.05 9.29
CA THR A 264 -18.76 -6.07 8.26
C THR A 264 -19.51 -5.62 6.99
N HIS A 265 -19.19 -6.22 5.85
CA HIS A 265 -19.92 -6.00 4.61
C HIS A 265 -21.44 -6.13 4.79
N SER A 266 -21.89 -7.21 5.43
CA SER A 266 -23.31 -7.49 5.63
C SER A 266 -24.00 -6.46 6.52
N GLU A 267 -23.34 -6.02 7.59
CA GLU A 267 -23.88 -4.97 8.48
C GLU A 267 -24.02 -3.63 7.76
N LEU A 268 -23.01 -3.23 6.98
CA LEU A 268 -23.03 -1.96 6.25
C LEU A 268 -24.02 -1.97 5.08
N MET A 269 -24.20 -3.10 4.40
CA MET A 269 -25.26 -3.26 3.40
C MET A 269 -26.66 -3.16 4.03
N ALA A 270 -26.87 -3.80 5.19
CA ALA A 270 -28.14 -3.73 5.92
C ALA A 270 -28.42 -2.33 6.48
N LEU A 271 -27.38 -1.56 6.83
CA LEU A 271 -27.50 -0.17 7.27
C LEU A 271 -28.10 0.74 6.17
N GLY A 272 -27.85 0.43 4.89
CA GLY A 272 -28.34 1.22 3.75
C GLY A 272 -27.70 2.62 3.65
N GLY A 273 -26.49 2.80 4.22
CA GLY A 273 -25.80 4.08 4.28
C GLY A 273 -24.93 4.37 3.06
N VAL A 274 -23.90 5.20 3.26
CA VAL A 274 -22.97 5.66 2.20
C VAL A 274 -22.21 4.47 1.57
N TYR A 275 -21.86 3.48 2.38
CA TYR A 275 -21.20 2.27 1.89
C TYR A 275 -22.13 1.48 0.95
N ALA A 276 -23.39 1.24 1.36
CA ALA A 276 -24.34 0.48 0.57
C ALA A 276 -24.68 1.17 -0.76
N ASP A 277 -24.82 2.51 -0.75
CA ASP A 277 -25.01 3.31 -1.97
C ASP A 277 -23.81 3.19 -2.92
N MET A 278 -22.59 3.35 -2.40
CA MET A 278 -21.37 3.20 -3.20
C MET A 278 -21.27 1.78 -3.78
N PHE A 279 -21.50 0.75 -2.96
CA PHE A 279 -21.42 -0.64 -3.37
C PHE A 279 -22.43 -0.98 -4.47
N SER A 280 -23.70 -0.54 -4.32
CA SER A 280 -24.77 -0.78 -5.29
C SER A 280 -24.49 -0.11 -6.64
N LYS A 281 -23.99 1.13 -6.63
CA LYS A 281 -23.58 1.83 -7.85
C LYS A 281 -22.44 1.15 -8.59
N GLN A 282 -21.48 0.59 -7.86
CA GLN A 282 -20.39 -0.17 -8.49
C GLN A 282 -20.89 -1.51 -9.05
N ALA A 283 -21.80 -2.20 -8.35
CA ALA A 283 -22.34 -3.47 -8.80
C ALA A 283 -23.16 -3.31 -10.09
N SER A 284 -24.00 -2.27 -10.21
CA SER A 284 -24.77 -2.00 -11.45
C SER A 284 -23.85 -1.75 -12.65
N TYR A 285 -22.76 -1.01 -12.46
CA TYR A 285 -21.80 -0.73 -13.52
C TYR A 285 -21.09 -1.99 -14.08
N TYR A 286 -20.97 -3.05 -13.28
CA TYR A 286 -20.44 -4.32 -13.75
C TYR A 286 -21.47 -5.19 -14.48
N VAL A 287 -22.77 -5.07 -14.13
CA VAL A 287 -23.86 -5.81 -14.80
C VAL A 287 -24.11 -5.23 -16.19
N ASP A 288 -24.20 -3.90 -16.31
CA ASP A 288 -24.45 -3.22 -17.59
C ASP A 288 -23.35 -3.52 -18.64
N LYS A 289 -22.11 -3.72 -18.23
CA LYS A 289 -21.01 -4.06 -19.14
C LYS A 289 -21.01 -5.51 -19.65
N THR A 290 -21.63 -6.44 -18.93
CA THR A 290 -21.78 -7.83 -19.40
C THR A 290 -22.86 -7.94 -20.46
N ASP A 291 -23.92 -7.14 -20.35
CA ASP A 291 -25.01 -7.14 -21.35
C ASP A 291 -24.60 -6.51 -22.70
N GLU A 292 -23.71 -5.48 -22.67
CA GLU A 292 -23.18 -4.87 -23.90
C GLU A 292 -22.18 -5.76 -24.65
N SER A 293 -21.47 -6.68 -23.97
CA SER A 293 -20.53 -7.62 -24.61
C SER A 293 -21.25 -8.77 -25.32
N ASP A 294 -22.41 -9.19 -24.81
CA ASP A 294 -23.19 -10.28 -25.42
C ASP A 294 -23.99 -9.81 -26.65
N GLU A 295 -24.32 -8.51 -26.79
CA GLU A 295 -24.98 -7.99 -27.99
C GLU A 295 -24.00 -7.73 -29.16
N SER A 296 -22.69 -7.56 -28.88
CA SER A 296 -21.69 -7.35 -29.95
C SER A 296 -21.26 -8.63 -30.66
N ASP A 297 -21.30 -9.78 -29.98
CA ASP A 297 -20.94 -11.08 -30.59
C ASP A 297 -22.04 -11.69 -31.46
N VAL A 298 -23.30 -11.27 -31.30
CA VAL A 298 -24.42 -11.77 -32.11
C VAL A 298 -24.54 -11.06 -33.47
N SER A 299 -23.92 -9.88 -33.63
CA SER A 299 -24.04 -9.10 -34.88
C SER A 299 -22.97 -9.40 -35.91
N GLU A 300 -21.94 -10.19 -35.64
CA GLU A 300 -20.91 -10.57 -36.59
C GLU A 300 -21.16 -11.92 -37.31
N GLU A 301 -22.07 -12.77 -36.78
CA GLU A 301 -22.40 -14.05 -37.43
C GLU A 301 -23.51 -13.96 -38.51
N GLU A 302 -24.22 -12.83 -38.66
CA GLU A 302 -25.28 -12.69 -39.68
C GLU A 302 -24.83 -12.06 -41.01
N ASN A 303 -23.55 -11.77 -41.21
CA ASN A 303 -23.05 -11.17 -42.45
C ASN A 303 -22.15 -12.07 -43.33
N GLU A 304 -22.11 -13.38 -43.06
CA GLU A 304 -21.44 -14.38 -43.97
C GLU A 304 -22.41 -15.47 -44.42
N GLU A 305 -23.48 -15.10 -45.18
CA GLU A 305 -24.17 -15.99 -46.11
C GLU A 305 -24.39 -15.32 -47.47
#